data_942e35d6a6c6022bf0295f2f778f7d48
#
_entry.id   942e35d6a6c6022bf0295f2f778f7d48
#
_cell.length_a   1.000
_cell.length_b   1.000
_cell.length_c   1.000
_cell.angle_alpha   90.00
_cell.angle_beta   90.00
_cell.angle_gamma   90.00
#
_symmetry.space_group_name_H-M   'P 1'
#
loop_
_entity.id
_entity.type
_entity.pdbx_description
1 polymer ?
#
loop_
_entity_poly.entity_id
_entity_poly.type
_entity_poly.pdbx_seq_one_letter_code
_entity_poly.pdbx_strand_id
1 'polypeptide(L)'
;MTAAPLTAYIDGGARGNPGPAGFGVRIEQADGTLVEELSEAIGHATNNVAEYRGLLAALEWAKAHGHGALHVRSDSLLLVQQMLGNFKVKNAGLQPLHARARLLAHEIGRVTFEHVGRAHNAHADRLANAAMDQLKTNN
;
A
#
# COMPACT_ATOMS: atom_id res chain seq x y z
N MET A 1 1.15 -1.70 28.72
CA MET A 1 0.38 -2.56 27.82
C MET A 1 0.45 -2.03 26.39
N THR A 2 1.00 -2.83 25.48
CA THR A 2 1.07 -2.41 24.07
C THR A 2 -0.25 -2.72 23.38
N ALA A 3 -0.81 -1.72 22.70
CA ALA A 3 -1.99 -1.94 21.87
C ALA A 3 -1.61 -2.89 20.71
N ALA A 4 -2.58 -3.69 20.25
CA ALA A 4 -2.40 -4.48 19.04
C ALA A 4 -2.11 -3.54 17.86
N PRO A 5 -1.23 -3.93 16.94
CA PRO A 5 -0.93 -3.09 15.78
C PRO A 5 -2.17 -2.89 14.90
N LEU A 6 -2.25 -1.74 14.26
CA LEU A 6 -3.25 -1.53 13.22
C LEU A 6 -2.88 -2.38 12.00
N THR A 7 -3.90 -2.73 11.22
CA THR A 7 -3.73 -3.46 9.95
C THR A 7 -4.03 -2.51 8.80
N ALA A 8 -3.11 -2.44 7.83
CA ALA A 8 -3.31 -1.67 6.61
C ALA A 8 -3.45 -2.64 5.43
N TYR A 9 -4.61 -2.66 4.79
CA TYR A 9 -4.84 -3.34 3.52
C TYR A 9 -4.47 -2.36 2.41
N ILE A 10 -3.56 -2.75 1.53
CA ILE A 10 -3.11 -1.88 0.43
C ILE A 10 -3.36 -2.54 -0.91
N ASP A 11 -3.66 -1.72 -1.92
CA ASP A 11 -3.79 -2.15 -3.30
C ASP A 11 -3.40 -0.99 -4.22
N GLY A 12 -2.95 -1.34 -5.42
CA GLY A 12 -2.64 -0.37 -6.45
C GLY A 12 -2.78 -1.00 -7.81
N GLY A 13 -3.09 -0.20 -8.80
CA GLY A 13 -3.26 -0.71 -10.14
C GLY A 13 -3.15 0.36 -11.20
N ALA A 14 -3.07 -0.08 -12.44
CA ALA A 14 -3.08 0.78 -13.61
C ALA A 14 -4.00 0.16 -14.66
N ARG A 15 -4.78 0.99 -15.32
CA ARG A 15 -5.63 0.57 -16.44
C ARG A 15 -4.82 0.66 -17.72
N GLY A 16 -4.35 -0.50 -18.22
CA GLY A 16 -3.21 -0.56 -19.11
C GLY A 16 -1.94 -0.51 -18.25
N ASN A 17 -0.91 -1.22 -18.58
CA ASN A 17 0.28 -1.30 -17.74
C ASN A 17 1.53 -0.93 -18.55
N PRO A 18 1.93 0.38 -18.59
CA PRO A 18 1.42 1.50 -17.79
C PRO A 18 0.12 2.10 -18.30
N GLY A 19 -0.52 2.90 -17.44
CA GLY A 19 -1.74 3.59 -17.77
C GLY A 19 -2.22 4.43 -16.60
N PRO A 20 -3.46 4.95 -16.67
CA PRO A 20 -4.07 5.65 -15.53
C PRO A 20 -4.04 4.78 -14.29
N ALA A 21 -3.43 5.26 -13.23
CA ALA A 21 -3.10 4.47 -12.05
C ALA A 21 -3.60 5.12 -10.77
N GLY A 22 -3.79 4.30 -9.75
CA GLY A 22 -4.21 4.76 -8.44
C GLY A 22 -4.00 3.70 -7.39
N PHE A 23 -4.14 4.10 -6.12
CA PHE A 23 -4.01 3.18 -4.99
C PHE A 23 -5.15 3.36 -4.00
N GLY A 24 -5.35 2.34 -3.18
CA GLY A 24 -6.26 2.36 -2.06
C GLY A 24 -5.61 1.77 -0.83
N VAL A 25 -5.98 2.31 0.33
CA VAL A 25 -5.52 1.83 1.64
C VAL A 25 -6.71 1.83 2.58
N ARG A 26 -6.93 0.71 3.26
CA ARG A 26 -7.88 0.63 4.37
C ARG A 26 -7.13 0.28 5.63
N ILE A 27 -7.25 1.12 6.65
CA ILE A 27 -6.59 0.92 7.94
C ILE A 27 -7.65 0.55 8.97
N GLU A 28 -7.40 -0.55 9.69
CA GLU A 28 -8.33 -1.12 10.66
C GLU A 28 -7.64 -1.37 12.00
N GLN A 29 -8.45 -1.35 13.06
CA GLN A 29 -8.03 -1.94 14.33
C GLN A 29 -7.98 -3.46 14.21
N ALA A 30 -7.37 -4.12 15.19
CA ALA A 30 -7.25 -5.58 15.20
C ALA A 30 -8.61 -6.28 15.13
N ASP A 31 -9.67 -5.66 15.62
CA ASP A 31 -11.03 -6.20 15.60
C ASP A 31 -11.78 -5.92 14.29
N GLY A 32 -11.14 -5.28 13.31
CA GLY A 32 -11.74 -4.95 12.02
C GLY A 32 -12.42 -3.58 11.98
N THR A 33 -12.44 -2.83 13.06
CA THR A 33 -13.03 -1.49 13.09
C THR A 33 -12.24 -0.56 12.18
N LEU A 34 -12.94 0.16 11.29
CA LEU A 34 -12.33 1.11 10.36
C LEU A 34 -11.69 2.27 11.12
N VAL A 35 -10.44 2.58 10.78
CA VAL A 35 -9.71 3.74 11.29
C VAL A 35 -9.60 4.81 10.20
N GLU A 36 -9.17 4.44 9.00
CA GLU A 36 -8.95 5.40 7.90
C GLU A 36 -9.03 4.70 6.56
N GLU A 37 -9.48 5.41 5.54
CA GLU A 37 -9.40 4.98 4.15
C GLU A 37 -8.68 6.05 3.35
N LEU A 38 -7.73 5.62 2.51
CA LEU A 38 -7.00 6.50 1.59
C LEU A 38 -7.23 6.00 0.17
N SER A 39 -7.45 6.93 -0.75
CA SER A 39 -7.66 6.61 -2.16
C SER A 39 -7.13 7.78 -2.98
N GLU A 40 -6.17 7.50 -3.87
CA GLU A 40 -5.52 8.58 -4.61
C GLU A 40 -5.15 8.14 -6.02
N ALA A 41 -5.51 8.97 -6.99
CA ALA A 41 -5.07 8.83 -8.37
C ALA A 41 -3.65 9.39 -8.49
N ILE A 42 -2.77 8.66 -9.18
CA ILE A 42 -1.36 9.04 -9.31
C ILE A 42 -0.94 9.35 -10.76
N GLY A 43 -1.92 9.45 -11.67
CA GLY A 43 -1.63 9.72 -13.07
C GLY A 43 -1.18 8.46 -13.81
N HIS A 44 -0.28 8.61 -14.76
CA HIS A 44 0.20 7.49 -15.61
C HIS A 44 1.35 6.77 -14.92
N ALA A 45 1.17 5.49 -14.63
CA ALA A 45 2.17 4.66 -13.96
C ALA A 45 1.91 3.18 -14.21
N THR A 46 2.83 2.33 -13.75
CA THR A 46 2.66 0.87 -13.80
C THR A 46 1.91 0.37 -12.58
N ASN A 47 1.39 -0.87 -12.66
CA ASN A 47 0.79 -1.55 -11.52
C ASN A 47 1.73 -1.56 -10.32
N ASN A 48 3.00 -1.92 -10.52
CA ASN A 48 3.95 -2.06 -9.42
C ASN A 48 4.25 -0.71 -8.75
N VAL A 49 4.33 0.37 -9.52
CA VAL A 49 4.49 1.72 -8.95
C VAL A 49 3.27 2.07 -8.08
N ALA A 50 2.07 1.80 -8.59
CA ALA A 50 0.83 2.08 -7.83
C ALA A 50 0.78 1.28 -6.53
N GLU A 51 1.20 0.00 -6.56
CA GLU A 51 1.29 -0.83 -5.36
C GLU A 51 2.21 -0.21 -4.30
N TYR A 52 3.41 0.20 -4.72
CA TYR A 52 4.36 0.84 -3.80
C TYR A 52 3.87 2.19 -3.30
N ARG A 53 3.15 2.96 -4.14
CA ARG A 53 2.58 4.24 -3.71
C ARG A 53 1.52 4.04 -2.63
N GLY A 54 0.72 2.98 -2.73
CA GLY A 54 -0.21 2.60 -1.67
C GLY A 54 0.51 2.23 -0.37
N LEU A 55 1.58 1.45 -0.46
CA LEU A 55 2.40 1.12 0.69
C LEU A 55 2.97 2.38 1.35
N LEU A 56 3.55 3.28 0.56
CA LEU A 56 4.11 4.53 1.09
C LEU A 56 3.05 5.37 1.79
N ALA A 57 1.84 5.46 1.22
CA ALA A 57 0.76 6.21 1.84
C ALA A 57 0.38 5.64 3.20
N ALA A 58 0.31 4.31 3.33
CA ALA A 58 0.02 3.64 4.60
C ALA A 58 1.11 3.90 5.63
N LEU A 59 2.38 3.78 5.23
CA LEU A 59 3.51 3.98 6.12
C LEU A 59 3.62 5.45 6.57
N GLU A 60 3.45 6.38 5.66
CA GLU A 60 3.48 7.82 5.98
C GLU A 60 2.35 8.19 6.93
N TRP A 61 1.15 7.63 6.71
CA TRP A 61 0.02 7.84 7.60
C TRP A 61 0.33 7.35 9.03
N ALA A 62 0.86 6.13 9.14
CA ALA A 62 1.18 5.54 10.45
C ALA A 62 2.23 6.38 11.19
N LYS A 63 3.26 6.81 10.48
CA LYS A 63 4.32 7.66 11.07
C LYS A 63 3.74 9.00 11.53
N ALA A 64 2.94 9.65 10.67
CA ALA A 64 2.36 10.96 10.98
C ALA A 64 1.43 10.91 12.20
N HIS A 65 0.78 9.78 12.44
CA HIS A 65 -0.13 9.59 13.58
C HIS A 65 0.53 8.94 14.79
N GLY A 66 1.86 8.81 14.77
CA GLY A 66 2.63 8.36 15.93
C GLY A 66 2.54 6.87 16.24
N HIS A 67 2.15 6.05 15.26
CA HIS A 67 2.06 4.61 15.46
C HIS A 67 3.45 3.97 15.36
N GLY A 68 3.81 3.16 16.36
CA GLY A 68 5.08 2.45 16.40
C GLY A 68 5.00 1.03 15.82
N ALA A 69 3.83 0.61 15.35
CA ALA A 69 3.63 -0.71 14.76
C ALA A 69 2.54 -0.65 13.70
N LEU A 70 2.72 -1.40 12.61
CA LEU A 70 1.73 -1.52 11.55
C LEU A 70 1.87 -2.90 10.90
N HIS A 71 0.75 -3.60 10.71
CA HIS A 71 0.72 -4.84 9.94
C HIS A 71 0.15 -4.55 8.56
N VAL A 72 0.93 -4.79 7.51
CA VAL A 72 0.55 -4.50 6.12
C VAL A 72 0.12 -5.79 5.43
N ARG A 73 -1.06 -5.76 4.81
CA ARG A 73 -1.58 -6.85 3.98
C ARG A 73 -1.71 -6.38 2.55
N SER A 74 -1.20 -7.18 1.62
CA SER A 74 -1.22 -6.90 0.19
C SER A 74 -1.47 -8.17 -0.60
N ASP A 75 -2.18 -8.06 -1.72
CA ASP A 75 -2.32 -9.17 -2.66
C ASP A 75 -1.20 -9.23 -3.70
N SER A 76 -0.22 -8.32 -3.62
CA SER A 76 0.98 -8.37 -4.45
C SER A 76 2.07 -9.20 -3.76
N LEU A 77 2.23 -10.44 -4.21
CA LEU A 77 3.29 -11.31 -3.68
C LEU A 77 4.66 -10.68 -3.91
N LEU A 78 4.88 -10.06 -5.08
CA LEU A 78 6.15 -9.42 -5.40
C LEU A 78 6.51 -8.34 -4.36
N LEU A 79 5.58 -7.43 -4.07
CA LEU A 79 5.82 -6.36 -3.10
C LEU A 79 6.14 -6.92 -1.72
N VAL A 80 5.34 -7.89 -1.26
CA VAL A 80 5.54 -8.49 0.07
C VAL A 80 6.91 -9.14 0.16
N GLN A 81 7.30 -9.94 -0.85
CA GLN A 81 8.59 -10.62 -0.85
C GLN A 81 9.75 -9.64 -0.96
N GLN A 82 9.58 -8.56 -1.71
CA GLN A 82 10.61 -7.51 -1.79
C GLN A 82 10.78 -6.79 -0.44
N MET A 83 9.69 -6.48 0.25
CA MET A 83 9.77 -5.83 1.56
C MET A 83 10.32 -6.76 2.65
N LEU A 84 10.08 -8.07 2.53
CA LEU A 84 10.67 -9.06 3.43
C LEU A 84 12.15 -9.34 3.13
N GLY A 85 12.68 -8.82 2.00
CA GLY A 85 14.07 -9.03 1.61
C GLY A 85 14.33 -10.34 0.89
N ASN A 86 13.28 -11.09 0.54
CA ASN A 86 13.42 -12.38 -0.16
C ASN A 86 13.61 -12.21 -1.66
N PHE A 87 13.08 -11.14 -2.25
CA PHE A 87 13.21 -10.82 -3.67
C PHE A 87 13.91 -9.48 -3.82
N LYS A 88 14.83 -9.40 -4.79
CA LYS A 88 15.51 -8.14 -5.12
C LYS A 88 14.60 -7.21 -5.91
N VAL A 89 14.78 -5.92 -5.74
CA VAL A 89 14.12 -4.91 -6.56
C VAL A 89 15.06 -4.56 -7.71
N LYS A 90 14.80 -5.15 -8.88
CA LYS A 90 15.65 -4.96 -10.07
C LYS A 90 15.22 -3.76 -10.91
N ASN A 91 13.95 -3.40 -10.87
CA ASN A 91 13.40 -2.32 -11.68
C ASN A 91 13.86 -0.97 -11.12
N ALA A 92 14.53 -0.18 -11.95
CA ALA A 92 15.06 1.14 -11.55
C ALA A 92 13.97 2.10 -11.09
N GLY A 93 12.76 2.00 -11.64
CA GLY A 93 11.64 2.85 -11.24
C GLY A 93 11.07 2.51 -9.86
N LEU A 94 11.27 1.27 -9.40
CA LEU A 94 10.79 0.83 -8.09
C LEU A 94 11.85 1.01 -7.00
N GLN A 95 13.13 1.06 -7.34
CA GLN A 95 14.21 1.11 -6.34
C GLN A 95 14.06 2.28 -5.37
N PRO A 96 13.80 3.52 -5.81
CA PRO A 96 13.65 4.63 -4.86
C PRO A 96 12.39 4.48 -3.99
N LEU A 97 11.31 3.93 -4.52
CA LEU A 97 10.08 3.69 -3.75
C LEU A 97 10.31 2.63 -2.68
N HIS A 98 10.97 1.54 -3.04
CA HIS A 98 11.35 0.48 -2.11
C HIS A 98 12.28 1.01 -0.99
N ALA A 99 13.29 1.79 -1.36
CA ALA A 99 14.22 2.36 -0.40
C ALA A 99 13.50 3.28 0.60
N ARG A 100 12.58 4.12 0.12
CA ARG A 100 11.80 4.99 0.99
C ARG A 100 10.87 4.19 1.90
N ALA A 101 10.24 3.14 1.38
CA ALA A 101 9.37 2.27 2.19
C ALA A 101 10.17 1.59 3.32
N ARG A 102 11.37 1.12 3.02
CA ARG A 102 12.23 0.53 4.05
C ARG A 102 12.63 1.54 5.11
N LEU A 103 12.96 2.76 4.71
CA LEU A 103 13.32 3.82 5.65
C LEU A 103 12.13 4.16 6.56
N LEU A 104 10.94 4.35 6.00
CA LEU A 104 9.73 4.63 6.78
C LEU A 104 9.40 3.50 7.75
N ALA A 105 9.51 2.25 7.30
CA ALA A 105 9.27 1.09 8.15
C ALA A 105 10.23 1.06 9.33
N HIS A 106 11.50 1.38 9.09
CA HIS A 106 12.51 1.47 10.15
C HIS A 106 12.19 2.60 11.14
N GLU A 107 11.77 3.76 10.62
CA GLU A 107 11.43 4.91 11.47
C GLU A 107 10.16 4.67 12.31
N ILE A 108 9.18 3.94 11.77
CA ILE A 108 7.99 3.52 12.53
C ILE A 108 8.39 2.57 13.65
N GLY A 109 9.23 1.60 13.34
CA GLY A 109 9.77 0.64 14.31
C GLY A 109 9.38 -0.79 13.99
N ARG A 110 8.12 -1.16 14.14
CA ARG A 110 7.66 -2.54 13.94
C ARG A 110 6.63 -2.59 12.82
N VAL A 111 7.08 -2.87 11.61
CA VAL A 111 6.21 -3.07 10.45
C VAL A 111 6.35 -4.51 9.98
N THR A 112 5.22 -5.18 9.83
CA THR A 112 5.17 -6.56 9.35
C THR A 112 4.38 -6.63 8.06
N PHE A 113 4.62 -7.66 7.26
CA PHE A 113 4.00 -7.82 5.93
C PHE A 113 3.40 -9.20 5.78
N GLU A 114 2.24 -9.26 5.15
CA GLU A 114 1.55 -10.51 4.89
C GLU A 114 0.91 -10.47 3.50
N HIS A 115 1.14 -11.52 2.72
CA HIS A 115 0.46 -11.71 1.44
C HIS A 115 -0.93 -12.30 1.69
N VAL A 116 -1.95 -11.69 1.08
CA VAL A 116 -3.34 -12.18 1.15
C VAL A 116 -3.87 -12.36 -0.26
N GLY A 117 -4.88 -13.22 -0.41
CA GLY A 117 -5.57 -13.38 -1.68
C GLY A 117 -6.45 -12.16 -1.99
N ARG A 118 -6.77 -11.96 -3.27
CA ARG A 118 -7.61 -10.83 -3.72
C ARG A 118 -8.95 -10.77 -3.00
N ALA A 119 -9.56 -11.93 -2.72
CA ALA A 119 -10.84 -12.00 -2.02
C ALA A 119 -10.78 -11.39 -0.61
N HIS A 120 -9.60 -11.35 -0.02
CA HIS A 120 -9.37 -10.79 1.31
C HIS A 120 -8.83 -9.36 1.27
N ASN A 121 -8.82 -8.73 0.09
CA ASN A 121 -8.33 -7.36 -0.12
C ASN A 121 -9.35 -6.48 -0.84
N ALA A 122 -10.63 -6.80 -0.72
CA ALA A 122 -11.71 -6.17 -1.49
C ALA A 122 -11.86 -4.67 -1.21
N HIS A 123 -11.68 -4.24 0.04
CA HIS A 123 -11.81 -2.82 0.39
C HIS A 123 -10.72 -1.98 -0.28
N ALA A 124 -9.47 -2.43 -0.21
CA ALA A 124 -8.36 -1.70 -0.83
C ALA A 124 -8.50 -1.69 -2.36
N ASP A 125 -8.93 -2.80 -2.95
CA ASP A 125 -9.21 -2.91 -4.38
C ASP A 125 -10.28 -1.90 -4.80
N ARG A 126 -11.38 -1.81 -4.07
CA ARG A 126 -12.45 -0.84 -4.33
C ARG A 126 -11.92 0.59 -4.29
N LEU A 127 -11.10 0.90 -3.31
CA LEU A 127 -10.51 2.23 -3.16
C LEU A 127 -9.54 2.57 -4.29
N ALA A 128 -8.74 1.60 -4.73
CA ALA A 128 -7.84 1.78 -5.87
C ALA A 128 -8.61 2.02 -7.16
N ASN A 129 -9.70 1.26 -7.38
CA ASN A 129 -10.55 1.44 -8.56
C ASN A 129 -11.26 2.81 -8.54
N ALA A 130 -11.73 3.25 -7.39
CA ALA A 130 -12.32 4.57 -7.25
C ALA A 130 -11.33 5.67 -7.61
N ALA A 131 -10.07 5.53 -7.23
CA ALA A 131 -9.01 6.46 -7.59
C ALA A 131 -8.78 6.50 -9.10
N MET A 132 -8.71 5.35 -9.75
CA MET A 132 -8.52 5.27 -11.20
C MET A 132 -9.73 5.83 -11.96
N ASP A 133 -10.94 5.68 -11.42
CA ASP A 133 -12.16 6.25 -12.01
C ASP A 133 -12.11 7.77 -12.04
N GLN A 134 -11.47 8.41 -11.09
CA GLN A 134 -11.31 9.86 -11.08
C GLN A 134 -10.55 10.36 -12.31
N LEU A 135 -9.52 9.64 -12.73
CA LEU A 135 -8.76 9.99 -13.93
C LEU A 135 -9.60 9.88 -15.19
N LYS A 136 -10.52 8.92 -15.23
CA LYS A 136 -11.44 8.73 -16.36
C LYS A 136 -12.42 9.88 -16.48
N THR A 137 -12.93 10.40 -15.36
CA THR A 137 -13.92 11.49 -15.37
C THR A 137 -13.31 12.85 -15.68
N ASN A 138 -11.99 12.97 -15.61
CA ASN A 138 -11.29 14.22 -15.90
C ASN A 138 -10.89 14.38 -17.38
N ASN A 139 -11.30 13.46 -18.21
CA ASN A 139 -11.02 13.51 -19.66
C ASN A 139 -12.09 14.30 -20.41
#